data_921d824e04ef5f6717b3d229dbf50c3d
#
_entry.id   921d824e04ef5f6717b3d229dbf50c3d
#
_cell.length_a   1.000
_cell.length_b   1.000
_cell.length_c   1.000
_cell.angle_alpha   90.00
_cell.angle_beta   90.00
_cell.angle_gamma   90.00
#
_symmetry.space_group_name_H-M   'P 1'
#
loop_
_entity.id
_entity.type
_entity.pdbx_description
1 polymer ?
#
loop_
_entity_poly.entity_id
_entity_poly.type
_entity_poly.pdbx_seq_one_letter_code
_entity_poly.pdbx_strand_id
1 'polypeptide(L)'
;MYNNLKSNKVLISPPQGAFYLMPEFKNKKYKNSSKLCEVILRETGVAMLPGSDFGFKPKKMLTRLSYTDFNGTEFFKNVTNYNSIDDDMIKKYAPNVVEGVSKLSNWAKNL
;
A
#
# COMPACT_ATOMS: atom_id res chain seq x y z
N MET A 1 6.88 2.27 2.39
CA MET A 1 5.72 1.45 1.96
C MET A 1 6.11 0.05 1.52
N TYR A 2 6.90 -0.08 0.46
CA TYR A 2 7.34 -1.38 -0.05
C TYR A 2 7.99 -2.27 1.03
N ASN A 3 9.00 -1.77 1.74
CA ASN A 3 9.72 -2.54 2.75
C ASN A 3 8.85 -2.94 3.95
N ASN A 4 7.83 -2.15 4.27
CA ASN A 4 6.95 -2.40 5.39
C ASN A 4 5.82 -3.37 5.05
N LEU A 5 5.44 -3.49 3.78
CA LEU A 5 4.38 -4.38 3.32
C LEU A 5 4.90 -5.74 2.87
N LYS A 6 6.11 -5.79 2.29
CA LYS A 6 6.67 -7.04 1.79
C LYS A 6 6.83 -8.06 2.92
N SER A 7 6.23 -9.22 2.74
CA SER A 7 6.30 -10.32 3.72
C SER A 7 6.06 -11.65 3.02
N ASN A 8 6.10 -12.75 3.77
CA ASN A 8 5.74 -14.07 3.24
C ASN A 8 4.24 -14.20 2.91
N LYS A 9 3.41 -13.28 3.39
CA LYS A 9 1.96 -13.23 3.10
C LYS A 9 1.58 -12.16 2.08
N VAL A 10 2.47 -11.23 1.76
CA VAL A 10 2.25 -10.15 0.81
C VAL A 10 3.38 -10.14 -0.20
N LEU A 11 3.09 -10.54 -1.42
CA LEU A 11 4.04 -10.49 -2.54
C LEU A 11 3.95 -9.12 -3.20
N ILE A 12 5.08 -8.48 -3.39
CA ILE A 12 5.12 -7.13 -3.95
C ILE A 12 6.43 -6.95 -4.72
N SER A 13 6.34 -6.40 -5.92
CA SER A 13 7.52 -6.02 -6.70
C SER A 13 8.02 -4.65 -6.29
N PRO A 14 9.35 -4.39 -6.33
CA PRO A 14 9.88 -3.05 -6.06
C PRO A 14 9.26 -2.01 -7.00
N PRO A 15 8.94 -0.80 -6.50
CA PRO A 15 8.41 0.26 -7.35
C PRO A 15 9.47 0.73 -8.35
N GLN A 16 9.08 0.89 -9.62
CA GLN A 16 9.98 1.28 -10.69
C GLN A 16 9.55 2.58 -11.41
N GLY A 17 8.67 3.38 -10.81
CA GLY A 17 8.31 4.68 -11.36
C GLY A 17 6.82 5.02 -11.38
N ALA A 18 5.93 4.10 -11.07
CA ALA A 18 4.50 4.39 -10.94
C ALA A 18 4.20 4.99 -9.56
N PHE A 19 3.04 5.65 -9.44
CA PHE A 19 2.56 6.22 -8.18
C PHE A 19 1.75 5.21 -7.34
N TYR A 20 1.90 3.91 -7.62
CA TYR A 20 1.19 2.84 -6.91
C TYR A 20 2.04 1.59 -6.81
N LEU A 21 1.68 0.72 -5.87
CA LEU A 21 2.19 -0.64 -5.73
C LEU A 21 1.09 -1.64 -6.04
N MET A 22 1.47 -2.85 -6.45
CA MET A 22 0.54 -3.94 -6.76
C MET A 22 0.78 -5.12 -5.80
N PRO A 23 0.40 -5.00 -4.51
CA PRO A 23 0.57 -6.10 -3.58
C PRO A 23 -0.41 -7.24 -3.87
N GLU A 24 0.09 -8.47 -3.85
CA GLU A 24 -0.70 -9.69 -3.92
C GLU A 24 -0.70 -10.37 -2.55
N PHE A 25 -1.89 -10.57 -1.99
CA PHE A 25 -2.05 -11.14 -0.66
C PHE A 25 -2.22 -12.65 -0.75
N LYS A 26 -1.39 -13.40 -0.03
CA LYS A 26 -1.52 -14.85 0.05
C LYS A 26 -2.55 -15.23 1.09
N ASN A 27 -3.76 -15.55 0.64
CA ASN A 27 -4.79 -16.06 1.54
C ASN A 27 -5.77 -16.96 0.78
N LYS A 28 -6.46 -17.81 1.55
CA LYS A 28 -7.55 -18.68 1.05
C LYS A 28 -8.91 -18.31 1.65
N LYS A 29 -8.97 -17.25 2.46
CA LYS A 29 -10.14 -16.85 3.23
C LYS A 29 -11.16 -16.10 2.38
N TYR A 30 -10.71 -15.27 1.46
CA TYR A 30 -11.58 -14.43 0.64
C TYR A 30 -11.71 -15.00 -0.78
N LYS A 31 -12.91 -14.89 -1.35
CA LYS A 31 -13.23 -15.51 -2.63
C LYS A 31 -12.55 -14.84 -3.82
N ASN A 32 -12.40 -13.52 -3.76
CA ASN A 32 -11.86 -12.74 -4.87
C ASN A 32 -11.23 -11.43 -4.37
N SER A 33 -10.54 -10.74 -5.26
CA SER A 33 -9.84 -9.49 -4.94
C SER A 33 -10.78 -8.35 -4.54
N SER A 34 -11.99 -8.31 -5.11
CA SER A 34 -13.00 -7.30 -4.72
C SER A 34 -13.43 -7.46 -3.27
N LYS A 35 -13.69 -8.68 -2.84
CA LYS A 35 -14.05 -8.96 -1.44
C LYS A 35 -12.89 -8.69 -0.50
N LEU A 36 -11.68 -9.03 -0.91
CA LEU A 36 -10.48 -8.71 -0.16
C LEU A 36 -10.36 -7.19 0.08
N CYS A 37 -10.50 -6.38 -0.97
CA CYS A 37 -10.41 -4.92 -0.86
C CYS A 37 -11.52 -4.34 0.01
N GLU A 38 -12.74 -4.87 -0.07
CA GLU A 38 -13.86 -4.47 0.79
C GLU A 38 -13.54 -4.69 2.27
N VAL A 39 -13.02 -5.86 2.61
CA VAL A 39 -12.67 -6.21 4.00
C VAL A 39 -11.50 -5.36 4.49
N ILE A 40 -10.48 -5.16 3.68
CA ILE A 40 -9.34 -4.29 4.04
C ILE A 40 -9.84 -2.88 4.34
N LEU A 41 -10.69 -2.31 3.50
CA LEU A 41 -11.23 -0.97 3.72
C LEU A 41 -12.02 -0.90 5.04
N ARG A 42 -12.87 -1.88 5.29
CA ARG A 42 -13.68 -1.92 6.51
C ARG A 42 -12.83 -2.06 7.78
N GLU A 43 -11.80 -2.88 7.74
CA GLU A 43 -11.01 -3.21 8.93
C GLU A 43 -9.81 -2.29 9.16
N THR A 44 -9.25 -1.71 8.11
CA THR A 44 -8.05 -0.86 8.22
C THR A 44 -8.27 0.59 7.83
N GLY A 45 -9.35 0.89 7.11
CA GLY A 45 -9.57 2.22 6.51
C GLY A 45 -8.74 2.48 5.26
N VAL A 46 -7.98 1.51 4.79
CA VAL A 46 -7.14 1.66 3.57
C VAL A 46 -7.95 1.28 2.35
N ALA A 47 -8.13 2.23 1.43
CA ALA A 47 -8.83 2.02 0.17
C ALA A 47 -7.86 1.47 -0.88
N MET A 48 -8.18 0.30 -1.42
CA MET A 48 -7.41 -0.35 -2.47
C MET A 48 -8.33 -0.73 -3.63
N LEU A 49 -7.77 -0.82 -4.82
CA LEU A 49 -8.52 -1.29 -5.99
C LEU A 49 -8.19 -2.76 -6.27
N PRO A 50 -9.20 -3.59 -6.56
CA PRO A 50 -8.95 -4.99 -6.87
C PRO A 50 -8.30 -5.17 -8.24
N GLY A 51 -7.43 -6.16 -8.36
CA GLY A 51 -6.77 -6.46 -9.63
C GLY A 51 -7.73 -6.81 -10.76
N SER A 52 -8.92 -7.31 -10.43
CA SER A 52 -9.96 -7.60 -11.41
C SER A 52 -10.40 -6.36 -12.20
N ASP A 53 -10.30 -5.16 -11.62
CA ASP A 53 -10.60 -3.91 -12.32
C ASP A 53 -9.57 -3.58 -13.43
N PHE A 54 -8.42 -4.26 -13.41
CA PHE A 54 -7.32 -4.06 -14.35
C PHE A 54 -7.07 -5.28 -15.25
N GLY A 55 -8.05 -6.20 -15.35
CA GLY A 55 -7.98 -7.36 -16.23
C GLY A 55 -7.37 -8.62 -15.61
N PHE A 56 -7.01 -8.61 -14.32
CA PHE A 56 -6.55 -9.82 -13.64
C PHE A 56 -7.73 -10.69 -13.20
N LYS A 57 -7.48 -11.99 -13.08
CA LYS A 57 -8.52 -12.92 -12.64
C LYS A 57 -9.03 -12.54 -11.23
N PRO A 58 -10.36 -12.56 -10.99
CA PRO A 58 -10.90 -12.19 -9.67
C PRO A 58 -10.36 -13.03 -8.52
N LYS A 59 -10.02 -14.29 -8.76
CA LYS A 59 -9.44 -15.18 -7.74
C LYS A 59 -8.00 -14.85 -7.37
N LYS A 60 -7.31 -14.07 -8.20
CA LYS A 60 -5.97 -13.58 -7.88
C LYS A 60 -6.11 -12.43 -6.88
N MET A 61 -5.53 -12.59 -5.70
CA MET A 61 -5.62 -11.60 -4.62
C MET A 61 -4.67 -10.42 -4.84
N LEU A 62 -4.58 -9.97 -6.09
CA LEU A 62 -3.79 -8.81 -6.51
C LEU A 62 -4.61 -7.54 -6.32
N THR A 63 -3.97 -6.51 -5.80
CA THR A 63 -4.60 -5.23 -5.51
C THR A 63 -3.71 -4.09 -6.00
N ARG A 64 -4.26 -2.88 -6.09
CA ARG A 64 -3.50 -1.67 -6.38
C ARG A 64 -3.61 -0.71 -5.21
N LEU A 65 -2.47 -0.33 -4.66
CA LEU A 65 -2.35 0.62 -3.56
C LEU A 65 -1.64 1.88 -4.03
N SER A 66 -2.34 3.01 -4.05
CA SER A 66 -1.75 4.32 -4.36
C SER A 66 -1.04 4.89 -3.14
N TYR A 67 0.07 5.61 -3.36
CA TYR A 67 0.83 6.28 -2.30
C TYR A 67 1.00 7.78 -2.55
N THR A 68 -0.01 8.41 -3.16
CA THR A 68 0.02 9.84 -3.49
C THR A 68 -0.55 10.75 -2.41
N ASP A 69 -1.03 10.20 -1.29
CA ASP A 69 -1.57 10.98 -0.18
C ASP A 69 -0.45 11.54 0.69
N PHE A 70 0.21 12.60 0.20
CA PHE A 70 1.24 13.31 0.95
C PHE A 70 1.23 14.80 0.58
N ASN A 71 1.82 15.62 1.46
CA ASN A 71 1.92 17.05 1.24
C ASN A 71 3.15 17.37 0.37
N GLY A 72 3.00 17.25 -0.95
CA GLY A 72 4.09 17.48 -1.90
C GLY A 72 4.59 18.91 -1.92
N THR A 73 3.70 19.90 -1.76
CA THR A 73 4.07 21.32 -1.73
C THR A 73 5.01 21.62 -0.57
N GLU A 74 4.65 21.20 0.63
CA GLU A 74 5.51 21.39 1.81
C GLU A 74 6.81 20.59 1.70
N PHE A 75 6.75 19.37 1.16
CA PHE A 75 7.93 18.55 0.93
C PHE A 75 8.94 19.26 0.01
N PHE A 76 8.52 19.68 -1.18
CA PHE A 76 9.40 20.34 -2.15
C PHE A 76 9.90 21.70 -1.67
N LYS A 77 9.14 22.38 -0.82
CA LYS A 77 9.53 23.68 -0.25
C LYS A 77 10.64 23.53 0.81
N ASN A 78 10.62 22.47 1.61
CA ASN A 78 11.47 22.32 2.78
C ASN A 78 12.60 21.29 2.61
N VAL A 79 12.54 20.42 1.61
CA VAL A 79 13.56 19.38 1.37
C VAL A 79 14.50 19.83 0.26
N THR A 80 15.75 20.08 0.59
CA THR A 80 16.79 20.51 -0.36
C THR A 80 17.71 19.37 -0.80
N ASN A 81 17.82 18.30 -0.02
CA ASN A 81 18.64 17.14 -0.35
C ASN A 81 17.79 15.86 -0.31
N TYR A 82 17.39 15.40 -1.50
CA TYR A 82 16.55 14.20 -1.63
C TYR A 82 17.28 12.89 -1.32
N ASN A 83 18.62 12.90 -1.25
CA ASN A 83 19.40 11.71 -0.91
C ASN A 83 19.45 11.44 0.61
N SER A 84 19.03 12.42 1.42
CA SER A 84 18.99 12.30 2.88
C SER A 84 17.56 12.23 3.44
N ILE A 85 16.61 11.75 2.66
CA ILE A 85 15.24 11.52 3.11
C ILE A 85 15.23 10.31 4.05
N ASP A 86 14.77 10.51 5.28
CA ASP A 86 14.66 9.48 6.31
C ASP A 86 13.20 9.21 6.71
N ASP A 87 13.00 8.26 7.63
CA ASP A 87 11.66 7.87 8.09
C ASP A 87 10.93 9.01 8.81
N ASP A 88 11.65 9.88 9.53
CA ASP A 88 11.04 11.02 10.22
C ASP A 88 10.50 12.04 9.25
N MET A 89 11.18 12.28 8.13
CA MET A 89 10.69 13.13 7.05
C MET A 89 9.46 12.54 6.38
N ILE A 90 9.44 11.24 6.15
CA ILE A 90 8.28 10.53 5.58
C ILE A 90 7.07 10.67 6.50
N LYS A 91 7.25 10.47 7.82
CA LYS A 91 6.17 10.65 8.81
C LYS A 91 5.65 12.08 8.83
N LYS A 92 6.52 13.07 8.64
CA LYS A 92 6.15 14.49 8.66
C LYS A 92 5.30 14.86 7.44
N TYR A 93 5.69 14.43 6.24
CA TYR A 93 5.07 14.86 4.98
C TYR A 93 4.02 13.89 4.43
N ALA A 94 4.06 12.64 4.85
CA ALA A 94 3.12 11.61 4.41
C ALA A 94 2.56 10.80 5.59
N PRO A 95 1.97 11.44 6.62
CA PRO A 95 1.52 10.73 7.82
C PRO A 95 0.41 9.73 7.52
N ASN A 96 -0.50 10.04 6.60
CA ASN A 96 -1.60 9.13 6.23
C ASN A 96 -1.09 7.87 5.52
N VAL A 97 -0.07 8.01 4.68
CA VAL A 97 0.56 6.87 4.01
C VAL A 97 1.23 5.97 5.05
N VAL A 98 1.99 6.54 5.99
CA VAL A 98 2.67 5.78 7.04
C VAL A 98 1.66 5.05 7.93
N GLU A 99 0.60 5.74 8.37
CA GLU A 99 -0.44 5.13 9.21
C GLU A 99 -1.18 4.01 8.46
N GLY A 100 -1.58 4.26 7.22
CA GLY A 100 -2.28 3.27 6.40
C GLY A 100 -1.45 2.02 6.16
N VAL A 101 -0.17 2.17 5.84
CA VAL A 101 0.75 1.04 5.62
C VAL A 101 0.94 0.26 6.91
N SER A 102 1.07 0.91 8.06
CA SER A 102 1.19 0.26 9.35
C SER A 102 -0.04 -0.60 9.68
N LYS A 103 -1.23 -0.03 9.50
CA LYS A 103 -2.50 -0.75 9.71
C LYS A 103 -2.63 -1.94 8.78
N LEU A 104 -2.31 -1.75 7.50
CA LEU A 104 -2.39 -2.80 6.49
C LEU A 104 -1.38 -3.92 6.77
N SER A 105 -0.17 -3.59 7.14
CA SER A 105 0.87 -4.55 7.49
C SER A 105 0.47 -5.40 8.69
N ASN A 106 -0.07 -4.77 9.74
CA ASN A 106 -0.55 -5.48 10.92
C ASN A 106 -1.74 -6.38 10.61
N TRP A 107 -2.66 -5.91 9.80
CA TRP A 107 -3.80 -6.70 9.34
C TRP A 107 -3.35 -7.94 8.56
N ALA A 108 -2.38 -7.78 7.66
CA ALA A 108 -1.87 -8.87 6.82
C ALA A 108 -1.17 -9.98 7.61
N LYS A 109 -0.61 -9.67 8.78
CA LYS A 109 0.02 -10.68 9.65
C LYS A 109 -0.96 -11.76 10.11
N ASN A 110 -2.24 -11.46 10.13
CA ASN A 110 -3.30 -12.36 10.60
C ASN A 110 -4.01 -13.11 9.46
N LEU A 111 -3.50 -13.02 8.26
CA LEU A 111 -4.04 -13.77 7.11
C LEU A 111 -3.73 -15.26 7.21
#